data_7cb0b6927d624260e358c23bfa678b69
#
_entry.id   7cb0b6927d624260e358c23bfa678b69
#
_cell.length_a   1.000
_cell.length_b   1.000
_cell.length_c   1.000
_cell.angle_alpha   90.00
_cell.angle_beta   90.00
_cell.angle_gamma   90.00
#
_symmetry.space_group_name_H-M   'P 1'
#
loop_
_entity.id
_entity.type
_entity.pdbx_description
1 polymer ?
#
loop_
_entity_poly.entity_id
_entity_poly.type
_entity_poly.pdbx_seq_one_letter_code
_entity_poly.pdbx_strand_id
1 'polypeptide(L)'
;LLTLGVDLNCVFSETYDRLRIQNAARAAGGQSELKLLELYCENMLDRAAQTDPVVGREAELAQLMQVLSRRGKNNPALIGEPGVGKTAVVEALAQRLACGDVPQALRGKKLYCLNMANLLAGTKYRGEFEERVRDILQEIRRCGNVILFVDEMHTIVGAGSAEGAIDAANLLKPALGRGELQMIGATTLEEYRKFIEKDAALERRFRPVTVREPDRETACRMLQALRPGLEAHHRIRITQEAIEAAVDFSTRYLTDRFLPDKAIDLLDEGAAHVWLGGSEPPEDTERRQRLEQQLEQAVANAQYEQAAKLRDELRSLVRRQLAARRAQRTVSLTRQDIAAVVSERTGIPVGRLRQSDRERLLSLR
;
A
#
# COMPACT_ATOMS: atom_id res chain seq x y z
N LEU A 1 19.12 31.92 20.29
CA LEU A 1 17.94 31.25 19.72
C LEU A 1 17.24 30.33 20.71
N LEU A 2 17.98 29.54 21.52
CA LEU A 2 17.40 28.68 22.57
C LEU A 2 16.75 29.51 23.72
N THR A 3 17.19 30.74 23.96
CA THR A 3 16.62 31.65 24.95
C THR A 3 15.33 32.34 24.47
N LEU A 4 14.96 32.22 23.23
CA LEU A 4 13.76 32.83 22.62
C LEU A 4 12.61 31.84 22.44
N GLY A 5 12.71 30.60 22.96
CA GLY A 5 11.65 29.58 22.86
C GLY A 5 11.36 29.09 21.43
N VAL A 6 12.30 29.28 20.51
CA VAL A 6 12.14 28.85 19.12
C VAL A 6 12.52 27.38 19.02
N ASP A 7 11.57 26.54 18.54
CA ASP A 7 11.81 25.12 18.31
C ASP A 7 12.78 24.95 17.13
N LEU A 8 14.01 24.53 17.45
CA LEU A 8 15.06 24.31 16.47
C LEU A 8 14.68 23.30 15.39
N ASN A 9 13.87 22.29 15.72
CA ASN A 9 13.42 21.30 14.74
C ASN A 9 12.48 21.93 13.71
N CYS A 10 11.65 22.89 14.12
CA CYS A 10 10.77 23.63 13.22
C CYS A 10 11.56 24.52 12.25
N VAL A 11 12.60 25.23 12.78
CA VAL A 11 13.49 26.08 11.97
C VAL A 11 14.35 25.23 11.02
N PHE A 12 14.84 24.08 11.46
CA PHE A 12 15.59 23.16 10.61
C PHE A 12 14.71 22.56 9.50
N SER A 13 13.47 22.17 9.80
CA SER A 13 12.50 21.67 8.81
C SER A 13 12.20 22.75 7.75
N GLU A 14 11.83 23.95 8.16
CA GLU A 14 11.53 25.05 7.22
C GLU A 14 12.76 25.48 6.40
N THR A 15 13.95 25.53 6.99
CA THR A 15 15.18 25.85 6.25
C THR A 15 15.61 24.73 5.33
N TYR A 16 15.42 23.47 5.72
CA TYR A 16 15.73 22.31 4.89
C TYR A 16 14.77 22.23 3.69
N ASP A 17 13.50 22.49 3.89
CA ASP A 17 12.51 22.52 2.80
C ASP A 17 12.75 23.70 1.85
N ARG A 18 13.06 24.90 2.36
CA ARG A 18 13.46 26.05 1.52
C ARG A 18 14.76 25.82 0.75
N LEU A 19 15.76 25.21 1.38
CA LEU A 19 17.03 24.85 0.72
C LEU A 19 16.84 23.74 -0.31
N ARG A 20 15.97 22.76 -0.05
CA ARG A 20 15.60 21.71 -0.99
C ARG A 20 14.88 22.29 -2.21
N ILE A 21 13.95 23.21 -2.02
CA ILE A 21 13.26 23.95 -3.08
C ILE A 21 14.24 24.82 -3.87
N GLN A 22 15.16 25.56 -3.20
CA GLN A 22 16.17 26.39 -3.87
C GLN A 22 17.24 25.55 -4.59
N ASN A 23 17.65 24.41 -4.05
CA ASN A 23 18.62 23.52 -4.68
C ASN A 23 18.00 22.75 -5.84
N ALA A 24 16.75 22.32 -5.74
CA ALA A 24 15.98 21.80 -6.88
C ALA A 24 15.81 22.83 -7.98
N ALA A 25 15.57 24.11 -7.61
CA ALA A 25 15.51 25.23 -8.57
C ALA A 25 16.85 25.55 -9.25
N ARG A 26 17.99 25.34 -8.54
CA ARG A 26 19.35 25.56 -9.10
C ARG A 26 19.87 24.39 -9.92
N ALA A 27 19.53 23.14 -9.54
CA ALA A 27 19.90 21.94 -10.30
C ALA A 27 19.12 21.80 -11.63
N ALA A 28 17.97 22.45 -11.75
CA ALA A 28 17.09 22.40 -12.91
C ALA A 28 17.32 23.59 -13.88
N GLY A 29 18.56 23.88 -14.20
CA GLY A 29 18.93 24.75 -15.34
C GLY A 29 18.57 24.19 -16.71
N GLY A 30 17.67 23.23 -16.78
CA GLY A 30 17.09 22.64 -17.98
C GLY A 30 16.02 21.64 -17.58
N GLN A 31 14.77 21.97 -17.88
CA GLN A 31 13.62 21.06 -17.95
C GLN A 31 13.11 20.45 -16.64
N SER A 32 12.26 21.18 -15.90
CA SER A 32 11.10 20.59 -15.24
C SER A 32 10.03 21.67 -15.12
N GLU A 33 9.05 21.60 -16.02
CA GLU A 33 7.84 22.46 -15.98
C GLU A 33 6.89 22.05 -14.83
N LEU A 34 7.20 21.00 -14.02
CA LEU A 34 6.32 20.33 -13.06
C LEU A 34 6.90 20.29 -11.63
N LYS A 35 7.52 21.37 -11.17
CA LYS A 35 8.26 21.40 -9.89
C LYS A 35 7.37 21.21 -8.66
N LEU A 36 6.18 21.78 -8.66
CA LEU A 36 5.24 21.69 -7.52
C LEU A 36 4.53 20.35 -7.52
N LEU A 37 4.17 19.81 -8.69
CA LEU A 37 3.63 18.48 -8.81
C LEU A 37 4.60 17.42 -8.27
N GLU A 38 5.89 17.51 -8.61
CA GLU A 38 6.91 16.57 -8.11
C GLU A 38 7.14 16.69 -6.58
N LEU A 39 6.83 17.86 -5.99
CA LEU A 39 6.96 18.07 -4.55
C LEU A 39 5.80 17.50 -3.74
N TYR A 40 4.57 17.67 -4.23
CA TYR A 40 3.34 17.32 -3.51
C TYR A 40 2.62 16.10 -4.05
N CYS A 41 2.98 15.63 -5.24
CA CYS A 41 2.38 14.50 -5.93
C CYS A 41 3.43 13.46 -6.28
N GLU A 42 3.04 12.20 -6.25
CA GLU A 42 3.87 11.08 -6.70
C GLU A 42 3.60 10.80 -8.18
N ASN A 43 4.64 10.70 -9.01
CA ASN A 43 4.50 10.29 -10.40
C ASN A 43 4.25 8.77 -10.48
N MET A 44 3.04 8.39 -10.83
CA MET A 44 2.66 6.98 -10.88
C MET A 44 3.28 6.22 -12.07
N LEU A 45 3.73 6.91 -13.12
CA LEU A 45 4.41 6.24 -14.23
C LEU A 45 5.80 5.73 -13.81
N ASP A 46 6.52 6.51 -12.99
CA ASP A 46 7.84 6.10 -12.48
C ASP A 46 7.71 4.92 -11.50
N ARG A 47 6.65 4.95 -10.70
CA ARG A 47 6.30 3.85 -9.80
C ARG A 47 5.87 2.59 -10.56
N ALA A 48 5.12 2.73 -11.65
CA ALA A 48 4.60 1.62 -12.45
C ALA A 48 5.69 0.68 -12.99
N ALA A 49 6.91 1.19 -13.20
CA ALA A 49 8.06 0.38 -13.62
C ALA A 49 8.59 -0.56 -12.51
N GLN A 50 8.22 -0.29 -11.25
CA GLN A 50 8.70 -1.03 -10.08
C GLN A 50 7.60 -1.87 -9.39
N THR A 51 6.34 -1.73 -9.83
CA THR A 51 5.19 -2.44 -9.27
C THR A 51 4.91 -3.74 -10.02
N ASP A 52 4.39 -4.72 -9.26
CA ASP A 52 3.95 -5.99 -9.83
C ASP A 52 2.83 -5.79 -10.87
N PRO A 53 2.71 -6.68 -11.86
CA PRO A 53 1.66 -6.59 -12.88
C PRO A 53 0.27 -6.75 -12.25
N VAL A 54 -0.63 -5.83 -12.54
CA VAL A 54 -2.02 -5.89 -12.07
C VAL A 54 -2.83 -6.81 -12.97
N VAL A 55 -3.43 -7.84 -12.39
CA VAL A 55 -4.22 -8.89 -13.06
C VAL A 55 -5.66 -8.88 -12.54
N GLY A 56 -6.63 -9.21 -13.39
CA GLY A 56 -8.03 -9.40 -12.99
C GLY A 56 -8.83 -8.11 -12.80
N ARG A 57 -8.37 -6.99 -13.39
CA ARG A 57 -9.05 -5.69 -13.37
C ARG A 57 -9.21 -5.10 -14.79
N GLU A 58 -9.20 -5.95 -15.79
CA GLU A 58 -9.25 -5.53 -17.20
C GLU A 58 -10.54 -4.79 -17.55
N ALA A 59 -11.68 -5.22 -16.98
CA ALA A 59 -12.98 -4.61 -17.22
C ALA A 59 -13.10 -3.23 -16.60
N GLU A 60 -12.67 -3.07 -15.34
CA GLU A 60 -12.66 -1.79 -14.63
C GLU A 60 -11.66 -0.83 -15.29
N LEU A 61 -10.49 -1.32 -15.69
CA LEU A 61 -9.49 -0.54 -16.42
C LEU A 61 -10.03 -0.04 -17.77
N ALA A 62 -10.73 -0.90 -18.53
CA ALA A 62 -11.34 -0.50 -19.78
C ALA A 62 -12.42 0.59 -19.57
N GLN A 63 -13.27 0.45 -18.54
CA GLN A 63 -14.23 1.47 -18.18
C GLN A 63 -13.56 2.78 -17.75
N LEU A 64 -12.48 2.70 -16.96
CA LEU A 64 -11.69 3.85 -16.53
C LEU A 64 -11.15 4.63 -17.74
N MET A 65 -10.49 3.94 -18.67
CA MET A 65 -9.97 4.55 -19.91
C MET A 65 -11.10 5.12 -20.78
N GLN A 66 -12.23 4.42 -20.87
CA GLN A 66 -13.39 4.90 -21.60
C GLN A 66 -13.93 6.23 -21.02
N VAL A 67 -14.06 6.32 -19.68
CA VAL A 67 -14.51 7.53 -19.01
C VAL A 67 -13.53 8.68 -19.24
N LEU A 68 -12.23 8.44 -19.06
CA LEU A 68 -11.17 9.42 -19.29
C LEU A 68 -11.13 9.96 -20.73
N SER A 69 -11.53 9.16 -21.70
CA SER A 69 -11.56 9.54 -23.14
C SER A 69 -12.79 10.32 -23.53
N ARG A 70 -13.77 10.55 -22.63
CA ARG A 70 -15.01 11.29 -22.95
C ARG A 70 -14.77 12.79 -23.01
N ARG A 71 -15.62 13.49 -23.79
CA ARG A 71 -15.60 14.95 -23.86
C ARG A 71 -16.19 15.63 -22.61
N GLY A 72 -17.15 14.99 -21.96
CA GLY A 72 -17.81 15.47 -20.75
C GLY A 72 -18.02 14.34 -19.74
N LYS A 73 -18.13 14.65 -18.43
CA LYS A 73 -18.10 13.68 -17.34
C LYS A 73 -16.90 12.72 -17.49
N ASN A 74 -15.73 13.31 -17.74
CA ASN A 74 -14.48 12.61 -18.01
C ASN A 74 -13.61 12.38 -16.77
N ASN A 75 -14.17 12.58 -15.59
CA ASN A 75 -13.52 12.29 -14.32
C ASN A 75 -14.14 11.01 -13.73
N PRO A 76 -13.45 9.88 -13.77
CA PRO A 76 -13.94 8.66 -13.14
C PRO A 76 -13.81 8.75 -11.61
N ALA A 77 -14.82 8.21 -10.92
CA ALA A 77 -14.79 7.94 -9.49
C ALA A 77 -14.82 6.42 -9.30
N LEU A 78 -13.71 5.84 -8.84
CA LEU A 78 -13.61 4.43 -8.48
C LEU A 78 -14.34 4.21 -7.16
N ILE A 79 -15.42 3.44 -7.21
CA ILE A 79 -16.27 3.18 -6.05
C ILE A 79 -16.20 1.72 -5.68
N GLY A 80 -15.89 1.46 -4.42
CA GLY A 80 -15.82 0.08 -3.89
C GLY A 80 -15.44 0.08 -2.43
N GLU A 81 -15.61 -1.07 -1.80
CA GLU A 81 -15.25 -1.27 -0.41
C GLU A 81 -13.73 -1.14 -0.19
N PRO A 82 -13.29 -0.87 1.05
CA PRO A 82 -11.85 -0.85 1.37
C PRO A 82 -11.21 -2.22 1.05
N GLY A 83 -10.00 -2.20 0.48
CA GLY A 83 -9.27 -3.44 0.20
C GLY A 83 -9.67 -4.17 -1.10
N VAL A 84 -10.66 -3.68 -1.88
CA VAL A 84 -11.03 -4.33 -3.16
C VAL A 84 -10.04 -4.04 -4.30
N GLY A 85 -9.04 -3.18 -4.10
CA GLY A 85 -8.02 -2.89 -5.10
C GLY A 85 -8.34 -1.71 -6.01
N LYS A 86 -8.98 -0.65 -5.51
CA LYS A 86 -9.23 0.59 -6.28
C LYS A 86 -7.93 1.23 -6.78
N THR A 87 -6.93 1.32 -5.92
CA THR A 87 -5.60 1.87 -6.24
C THR A 87 -4.89 1.01 -7.29
N ALA A 88 -5.03 -0.31 -7.23
CA ALA A 88 -4.47 -1.24 -8.22
C ALA A 88 -5.00 -0.98 -9.64
N VAL A 89 -6.29 -0.59 -9.80
CA VAL A 89 -6.84 -0.21 -11.11
C VAL A 89 -6.12 1.03 -11.67
N VAL A 90 -5.75 1.98 -10.81
CA VAL A 90 -5.01 3.19 -11.23
C VAL A 90 -3.55 2.86 -11.53
N GLU A 91 -2.94 1.94 -10.78
CA GLU A 91 -1.59 1.41 -11.07
C GLU A 91 -1.56 0.68 -12.42
N ALA A 92 -2.60 -0.13 -12.72
CA ALA A 92 -2.76 -0.74 -14.05
C ALA A 92 -2.84 0.30 -15.17
N LEU A 93 -3.58 1.41 -14.95
CA LEU A 93 -3.61 2.52 -15.90
C LEU A 93 -2.21 3.15 -16.08
N ALA A 94 -1.46 3.35 -14.99
CA ALA A 94 -0.10 3.89 -15.05
C ALA A 94 0.82 2.98 -15.87
N GLN A 95 0.75 1.65 -15.68
CA GLN A 95 1.50 0.67 -16.46
C GLN A 95 1.16 0.75 -17.96
N ARG A 96 -0.14 0.85 -18.31
CA ARG A 96 -0.58 0.99 -19.71
C ARG A 96 -0.14 2.32 -20.33
N LEU A 97 -0.20 3.42 -19.56
CA LEU A 97 0.29 4.74 -20.01
C LEU A 97 1.80 4.72 -20.27
N ALA A 98 2.58 4.09 -19.39
CA ALA A 98 4.03 3.95 -19.53
C ALA A 98 4.41 3.11 -20.77
N CYS A 99 3.67 2.03 -21.05
CA CYS A 99 3.86 1.20 -22.24
C CYS A 99 3.27 1.79 -23.52
N GLY A 100 2.47 2.88 -23.42
CA GLY A 100 1.78 3.46 -24.57
C GLY A 100 0.57 2.67 -25.07
N ASP A 101 0.15 1.62 -24.34
CA ASP A 101 -1.00 0.76 -24.68
C ASP A 101 -2.31 1.37 -24.16
N VAL A 102 -2.61 2.55 -24.66
CA VAL A 102 -3.79 3.35 -24.28
C VAL A 102 -4.42 3.99 -25.53
N PRO A 103 -5.73 4.32 -25.48
CA PRO A 103 -6.39 5.07 -26.54
C PRO A 103 -5.65 6.36 -26.90
N GLN A 104 -5.78 6.79 -28.15
CA GLN A 104 -5.08 7.98 -28.67
C GLN A 104 -5.29 9.24 -27.78
N ALA A 105 -6.48 9.39 -27.19
CA ALA A 105 -6.82 10.52 -26.32
C ALA A 105 -6.01 10.55 -25.00
N LEU A 106 -5.43 9.42 -24.60
CA LEU A 106 -4.67 9.29 -23.36
C LEU A 106 -3.15 9.21 -23.60
N ARG A 107 -2.71 9.12 -24.85
CA ARG A 107 -1.27 9.07 -25.18
C ARG A 107 -0.56 10.34 -24.73
N GLY A 108 0.59 10.19 -24.09
CA GLY A 108 1.39 11.29 -23.58
C GLY A 108 0.81 11.97 -22.33
N LYS A 109 -0.28 11.44 -21.75
CA LYS A 109 -0.78 11.88 -20.45
C LYS A 109 0.16 11.39 -19.34
N LYS A 110 0.34 12.25 -18.33
CA LYS A 110 1.09 11.96 -17.10
C LYS A 110 0.07 11.72 -15.97
N LEU A 111 0.32 10.76 -15.13
CA LEU A 111 -0.55 10.41 -14.00
C LEU A 111 0.18 10.69 -12.69
N TYR A 112 -0.39 11.59 -11.90
CA TYR A 112 0.15 11.98 -10.60
C TYR A 112 -0.83 11.63 -9.48
N CYS A 113 -0.33 11.00 -8.41
CA CYS A 113 -1.09 10.75 -7.19
C CYS A 113 -0.90 11.92 -6.21
N LEU A 114 -1.98 12.58 -5.84
CA LEU A 114 -1.96 13.67 -4.87
C LEU A 114 -1.81 13.11 -3.46
N ASN A 115 -0.75 13.52 -2.76
CA ASN A 115 -0.52 13.13 -1.39
C ASN A 115 -1.02 14.23 -0.44
N MET A 116 -2.16 13.97 0.20
CA MET A 116 -2.78 14.92 1.13
C MET A 116 -1.91 15.21 2.36
N ALA A 117 -1.15 14.22 2.84
CA ALA A 117 -0.25 14.42 3.99
C ALA A 117 0.87 15.42 3.64
N ASN A 118 1.44 15.32 2.43
CA ASN A 118 2.46 16.26 1.96
C ASN A 118 1.91 17.68 1.77
N LEU A 119 0.66 17.81 1.34
CA LEU A 119 0.01 19.12 1.21
C LEU A 119 -0.23 19.80 2.54
N LEU A 120 -0.57 19.03 3.57
CA LEU A 120 -0.84 19.53 4.92
C LEU A 120 0.44 19.71 5.74
N ALA A 121 1.51 19.00 5.40
CA ALA A 121 2.77 19.09 6.14
C ALA A 121 3.31 20.54 6.17
N GLY A 122 3.58 21.04 7.38
CA GLY A 122 4.13 22.38 7.59
C GLY A 122 3.16 23.54 7.38
N THR A 123 1.88 23.32 7.06
CA THR A 123 0.88 24.39 7.00
C THR A 123 0.36 24.69 8.40
N LYS A 124 0.52 25.94 8.86
CA LYS A 124 -0.02 26.42 10.13
C LYS A 124 -1.38 27.09 9.93
N TYR A 125 -1.63 27.61 8.75
CA TYR A 125 -2.84 28.37 8.42
C TYR A 125 -3.56 27.79 7.20
N ARG A 126 -4.87 27.86 7.22
CA ARG A 126 -5.73 27.42 6.11
C ARG A 126 -5.34 28.05 4.76
N GLY A 127 -4.93 29.31 4.75
CA GLY A 127 -4.55 30.03 3.54
C GLY A 127 -3.34 29.45 2.83
N GLU A 128 -2.37 28.92 3.56
CA GLU A 128 -1.16 28.28 3.00
C GLU A 128 -1.50 27.02 2.22
N PHE A 129 -2.43 26.21 2.73
CA PHE A 129 -2.90 25.03 2.03
C PHE A 129 -3.68 25.41 0.76
N GLU A 130 -4.58 26.40 0.85
CA GLU A 130 -5.35 26.87 -0.29
C GLU A 130 -4.44 27.43 -1.40
N GLU A 131 -3.35 28.11 -1.02
CA GLU A 131 -2.34 28.62 -1.96
C GLU A 131 -1.60 27.46 -2.64
N ARG A 132 -1.14 26.45 -1.90
CA ARG A 132 -0.49 25.25 -2.49
C ARG A 132 -1.37 24.54 -3.49
N VAL A 133 -2.64 24.30 -3.14
CA VAL A 133 -3.61 23.65 -4.06
C VAL A 133 -3.81 24.51 -5.31
N ARG A 134 -3.94 25.84 -5.16
CA ARG A 134 -4.11 26.76 -6.29
C ARG A 134 -2.91 26.75 -7.23
N ASP A 135 -1.71 26.71 -6.67
CA ASP A 135 -0.46 26.66 -7.44
C ASP A 135 -0.31 25.35 -8.21
N ILE A 136 -0.62 24.21 -7.58
CA ILE A 136 -0.67 22.89 -8.24
C ILE A 136 -1.68 22.92 -9.41
N LEU A 137 -2.89 23.43 -9.19
CA LEU A 137 -3.89 23.54 -10.24
C LEU A 137 -3.44 24.44 -11.40
N GLN A 138 -2.70 25.51 -11.10
CA GLN A 138 -2.15 26.40 -12.12
C GLN A 138 -1.07 25.68 -12.95
N GLU A 139 -0.23 24.88 -12.32
CA GLU A 139 0.78 24.08 -12.98
C GLU A 139 0.15 22.99 -13.88
N ILE A 140 -0.86 22.29 -13.40
CA ILE A 140 -1.65 21.31 -14.18
C ILE A 140 -2.26 21.96 -15.44
N ARG A 141 -2.84 23.16 -15.30
CA ARG A 141 -3.41 23.90 -16.43
C ARG A 141 -2.37 24.27 -17.48
N ARG A 142 -1.18 24.70 -17.07
CA ARG A 142 -0.10 25.05 -17.99
C ARG A 142 0.36 23.84 -18.80
N CYS A 143 0.44 22.69 -18.17
CA CYS A 143 0.90 21.45 -18.80
C CYS A 143 -0.16 20.80 -19.69
N GLY A 144 -1.42 20.84 -19.31
CA GLY A 144 -2.56 20.34 -20.10
C GLY A 144 -2.63 18.83 -20.33
N ASN A 145 -1.58 18.08 -19.95
CA ASN A 145 -1.47 16.64 -20.16
C ASN A 145 -1.41 15.82 -18.86
N VAL A 146 -1.84 16.40 -17.75
CA VAL A 146 -1.81 15.77 -16.43
C VAL A 146 -3.19 15.19 -16.07
N ILE A 147 -3.19 13.97 -15.55
CA ILE A 147 -4.32 13.34 -14.86
C ILE A 147 -3.93 13.27 -13.38
N LEU A 148 -4.79 13.78 -12.51
CA LEU A 148 -4.59 13.77 -11.07
C LEU A 148 -5.36 12.60 -10.45
N PHE A 149 -4.68 11.71 -9.75
CA PHE A 149 -5.32 10.68 -8.92
C PHE A 149 -5.42 11.15 -7.48
N VAL A 150 -6.57 10.97 -6.89
CA VAL A 150 -6.85 11.29 -5.49
C VAL A 150 -7.46 10.06 -4.84
N ASP A 151 -6.68 9.44 -3.96
CA ASP A 151 -7.22 8.39 -3.11
C ASP A 151 -8.02 9.03 -1.96
N GLU A 152 -9.04 8.32 -1.48
CA GLU A 152 -9.95 8.83 -0.45
C GLU A 152 -10.47 10.25 -0.79
N MET A 153 -10.97 10.45 -2.03
CA MET A 153 -11.39 11.76 -2.52
C MET A 153 -12.41 12.48 -1.61
N HIS A 154 -13.10 11.74 -0.76
CA HIS A 154 -14.02 12.28 0.24
C HIS A 154 -13.32 13.18 1.26
N THR A 155 -12.03 12.96 1.53
CA THR A 155 -11.24 13.80 2.44
C THR A 155 -11.05 15.22 1.90
N ILE A 156 -10.99 15.36 0.57
CA ILE A 156 -10.85 16.66 -0.09
C ILE A 156 -12.22 17.37 -0.20
N VAL A 157 -13.28 16.58 -0.45
CA VAL A 157 -14.62 17.11 -0.75
C VAL A 157 -15.45 17.30 0.53
N GLY A 158 -15.25 16.45 1.54
CA GLY A 158 -16.07 16.39 2.75
C GLY A 158 -15.55 17.16 3.95
N ALA A 159 -14.34 17.67 3.87
CA ALA A 159 -13.67 18.33 4.99
C ALA A 159 -14.33 19.65 5.45
N GLY A 160 -15.24 20.20 4.66
CA GLY A 160 -15.90 21.48 4.95
C GLY A 160 -16.98 21.48 6.05
N SER A 161 -17.34 20.32 6.62
CA SER A 161 -18.44 20.20 7.60
C SER A 161 -18.02 20.34 9.07
N ALA A 162 -16.74 20.33 9.39
CA ALA A 162 -16.23 20.56 10.75
C ALA A 162 -15.61 21.96 10.85
N GLU A 163 -15.84 22.66 11.96
CA GLU A 163 -15.20 23.96 12.24
C GLU A 163 -13.68 23.81 12.18
N GLY A 164 -13.05 24.46 11.19
CA GLY A 164 -11.61 24.39 10.93
C GLY A 164 -11.19 23.42 9.83
N ALA A 165 -12.10 22.66 9.22
CA ALA A 165 -11.77 21.74 8.13
C ALA A 165 -11.48 22.49 6.82
N ILE A 166 -10.50 22.01 6.10
CA ILE A 166 -9.97 22.62 4.86
C ILE A 166 -10.88 22.22 3.70
N ASP A 167 -11.60 23.18 3.12
CA ASP A 167 -12.49 22.94 1.99
C ASP A 167 -11.75 23.09 0.65
N ALA A 168 -10.97 22.06 0.29
CA ALA A 168 -10.31 21.99 -1.00
C ALA A 168 -11.30 21.80 -2.17
N ALA A 169 -12.52 21.35 -1.89
CA ALA A 169 -13.57 21.19 -2.90
C ALA A 169 -13.88 22.49 -3.62
N ASN A 170 -13.96 23.60 -2.89
CA ASN A 170 -14.25 24.91 -3.47
C ASN A 170 -13.16 25.40 -4.43
N LEU A 171 -11.92 24.93 -4.29
CA LEU A 171 -10.83 25.23 -5.20
C LEU A 171 -10.85 24.33 -6.44
N LEU A 172 -11.23 23.06 -6.26
CA LEU A 172 -11.27 22.06 -7.34
C LEU A 172 -12.50 22.21 -8.24
N LYS A 173 -13.67 22.54 -7.67
CA LYS A 173 -14.94 22.68 -8.41
C LYS A 173 -14.86 23.59 -9.64
N PRO A 174 -14.28 24.80 -9.59
CA PRO A 174 -14.15 25.65 -10.77
C PRO A 174 -13.26 25.03 -11.86
N ALA A 175 -12.16 24.38 -11.48
CA ALA A 175 -11.24 23.74 -12.43
C ALA A 175 -11.89 22.52 -13.12
N LEU A 176 -12.58 21.67 -12.34
CA LEU A 176 -13.39 20.57 -12.86
C LEU A 176 -14.56 21.10 -13.74
N GLY A 177 -15.19 22.19 -13.29
CA GLY A 177 -16.27 22.85 -13.99
C GLY A 177 -15.92 23.30 -15.40
N ARG A 178 -14.75 23.89 -15.58
CA ARG A 178 -14.24 24.36 -16.87
C ARG A 178 -13.55 23.27 -17.70
N GLY A 179 -13.35 22.05 -17.15
CA GLY A 179 -12.63 20.98 -17.83
C GLY A 179 -11.10 21.20 -17.89
N GLU A 180 -10.58 22.05 -17.03
CA GLU A 180 -9.16 22.40 -16.93
C GLU A 180 -8.38 21.36 -16.12
N LEU A 181 -9.08 20.53 -15.34
CA LEU A 181 -8.55 19.44 -14.54
C LEU A 181 -9.21 18.13 -14.96
N GLN A 182 -8.39 17.11 -15.22
CA GLN A 182 -8.83 15.73 -15.36
C GLN A 182 -8.37 14.96 -14.12
N MET A 183 -9.33 14.32 -13.42
CA MET A 183 -9.12 13.70 -12.13
C MET A 183 -9.73 12.31 -12.07
N ILE A 184 -9.01 11.40 -11.41
CA ILE A 184 -9.51 10.09 -10.98
C ILE A 184 -9.67 10.16 -9.47
N GLY A 185 -10.85 9.88 -8.94
CA GLY A 185 -11.08 9.78 -7.50
C GLY A 185 -11.31 8.32 -7.09
N ALA A 186 -10.86 7.93 -5.89
CA ALA A 186 -11.23 6.66 -5.27
C ALA A 186 -11.95 6.93 -3.94
N THR A 187 -13.03 6.18 -3.66
CA THR A 187 -13.84 6.34 -2.44
C THR A 187 -14.72 5.12 -2.22
N THR A 188 -15.41 5.05 -1.09
CA THR A 188 -16.45 4.04 -0.83
C THR A 188 -17.80 4.48 -1.42
N LEU A 189 -18.76 3.54 -1.51
CA LEU A 189 -20.09 3.85 -2.01
C LEU A 189 -20.85 4.82 -1.09
N GLU A 190 -20.70 4.65 0.22
CA GLU A 190 -21.34 5.51 1.21
C GLU A 190 -20.82 6.95 1.13
N GLU A 191 -19.52 7.11 1.04
CA GLU A 191 -18.86 8.41 0.93
C GLU A 191 -19.19 9.10 -0.40
N TYR A 192 -19.23 8.36 -1.50
CA TYR A 192 -19.65 8.88 -2.79
C TYR A 192 -21.04 9.46 -2.75
N ARG A 193 -22.00 8.72 -2.17
CA ARG A 193 -23.38 9.20 -1.99
C ARG A 193 -23.47 10.41 -1.06
N LYS A 194 -22.68 10.39 0.01
CA LYS A 194 -22.71 11.46 1.02
C LYS A 194 -22.12 12.78 0.51
N PHE A 195 -21.01 12.72 -0.23
CA PHE A 195 -20.21 13.90 -0.56
C PHE A 195 -20.24 14.30 -2.04
N ILE A 196 -20.43 13.35 -2.97
CA ILE A 196 -20.37 13.65 -4.41
C ILE A 196 -21.77 13.74 -5.02
N GLU A 197 -22.66 12.77 -4.78
CA GLU A 197 -24.02 12.79 -5.34
C GLU A 197 -24.87 13.96 -4.82
N LYS A 198 -24.62 14.41 -3.60
CA LYS A 198 -25.33 15.56 -3.03
C LYS A 198 -24.87 16.91 -3.60
N ASP A 199 -23.70 16.96 -4.21
CA ASP A 199 -23.16 18.16 -4.82
C ASP A 199 -23.38 18.15 -6.34
N ALA A 200 -24.37 18.91 -6.80
CA ALA A 200 -24.77 18.96 -8.21
C ALA A 200 -23.64 19.40 -9.18
N ALA A 201 -22.61 20.11 -8.69
CA ALA A 201 -21.49 20.53 -9.50
C ALA A 201 -20.50 19.36 -9.71
N LEU A 202 -20.28 18.53 -8.69
CA LEU A 202 -19.42 17.35 -8.74
C LEU A 202 -20.12 16.18 -9.44
N GLU A 203 -21.38 15.91 -9.13
CA GLU A 203 -22.17 14.84 -9.76
C GLU A 203 -22.19 14.94 -11.29
N ARG A 204 -22.27 16.17 -11.82
CA ARG A 204 -22.23 16.42 -13.27
C ARG A 204 -20.85 16.21 -13.89
N ARG A 205 -19.80 16.09 -13.11
CA ARG A 205 -18.40 15.98 -13.57
C ARG A 205 -17.81 14.59 -13.38
N PHE A 206 -18.24 13.90 -12.32
CA PHE A 206 -17.79 12.56 -12.03
C PHE A 206 -18.67 11.48 -12.67
N ARG A 207 -18.02 10.38 -13.06
CA ARG A 207 -18.69 9.15 -13.50
C ARG A 207 -18.26 7.99 -12.61
N PRO A 208 -19.22 7.34 -11.91
CA PRO A 208 -18.89 6.18 -11.09
C PRO A 208 -18.43 5.01 -11.94
N VAL A 209 -17.33 4.37 -11.47
CA VAL A 209 -16.79 3.10 -11.97
C VAL A 209 -16.71 2.18 -10.76
N THR A 210 -17.56 1.16 -10.75
CA THR A 210 -17.66 0.26 -9.59
C THR A 210 -16.56 -0.79 -9.64
N VAL A 211 -15.75 -0.85 -8.59
CA VAL A 211 -14.73 -1.87 -8.35
C VAL A 211 -15.30 -2.86 -7.34
N ARG A 212 -15.67 -4.05 -7.82
CA ARG A 212 -16.26 -5.09 -6.98
C ARG A 212 -15.19 -5.98 -6.35
N GLU A 213 -15.56 -6.65 -5.27
CA GLU A 213 -14.77 -7.75 -4.73
C GLU A 213 -14.57 -8.82 -5.81
N PRO A 214 -13.34 -9.29 -6.08
CA PRO A 214 -13.09 -10.32 -7.08
C PRO A 214 -13.68 -11.66 -6.62
N ASP A 215 -14.06 -12.47 -7.58
CA ASP A 215 -14.42 -13.86 -7.32
C ASP A 215 -13.19 -14.69 -6.93
N ARG A 216 -13.43 -15.90 -6.43
CA ARG A 216 -12.37 -16.81 -5.95
C ARG A 216 -11.28 -17.04 -7.01
N GLU A 217 -11.68 -17.28 -8.26
CA GLU A 217 -10.74 -17.60 -9.33
C GLU A 217 -9.88 -16.40 -9.69
N THR A 218 -10.49 -15.23 -9.81
CA THR A 218 -9.78 -13.97 -10.07
C THR A 218 -8.86 -13.60 -8.90
N ALA A 219 -9.31 -13.77 -7.65
CA ALA A 219 -8.47 -13.56 -6.48
C ALA A 219 -7.23 -14.47 -6.47
N CYS A 220 -7.39 -15.76 -6.79
CA CYS A 220 -6.24 -16.67 -6.92
C CYS A 220 -5.27 -16.21 -8.01
N ARG A 221 -5.76 -15.73 -9.16
CA ARG A 221 -4.89 -15.20 -10.24
C ARG A 221 -4.16 -13.93 -9.80
N MET A 222 -4.82 -13.04 -9.04
CA MET A 222 -4.20 -11.84 -8.48
C MET A 222 -3.06 -12.21 -7.53
N LEU A 223 -3.30 -13.14 -6.60
CA LEU A 223 -2.29 -13.59 -5.66
C LEU A 223 -1.13 -14.33 -6.35
N GLN A 224 -1.41 -15.09 -7.40
CA GLN A 224 -0.37 -15.71 -8.23
C GLN A 224 0.54 -14.67 -8.90
N ALA A 225 -0.01 -13.55 -9.35
CA ALA A 225 0.77 -12.47 -9.93
C ALA A 225 1.69 -11.77 -8.89
N LEU A 226 1.22 -11.65 -7.63
CA LEU A 226 1.99 -11.07 -6.52
C LEU A 226 3.02 -12.04 -5.92
N ARG A 227 2.86 -13.34 -6.17
CA ARG A 227 3.70 -14.40 -5.60
C ARG A 227 5.21 -14.15 -5.76
N PRO A 228 5.75 -13.77 -6.93
CA PRO A 228 7.20 -13.57 -7.09
C PRO A 228 7.74 -12.46 -6.18
N GLY A 229 6.99 -11.37 -6.01
CA GLY A 229 7.33 -10.26 -5.11
C GLY A 229 7.37 -10.71 -3.65
N LEU A 230 6.35 -11.42 -3.18
CA LEU A 230 6.28 -11.97 -1.83
C LEU A 230 7.38 -13.01 -1.57
N GLU A 231 7.63 -13.93 -2.52
CA GLU A 231 8.70 -14.93 -2.43
C GLU A 231 10.09 -14.28 -2.34
N ALA A 232 10.32 -13.21 -3.10
CA ALA A 232 11.58 -12.46 -3.07
C ALA A 232 11.76 -11.71 -1.74
N HIS A 233 10.69 -11.09 -1.21
CA HIS A 233 10.71 -10.35 0.04
C HIS A 233 11.01 -11.26 1.25
N HIS A 234 10.22 -12.33 1.40
CA HIS A 234 10.32 -13.26 2.55
C HIS A 234 11.38 -14.35 2.35
N ARG A 235 11.94 -14.50 1.14
CA ARG A 235 12.92 -15.54 0.79
C ARG A 235 12.41 -16.98 1.05
N ILE A 236 11.13 -17.19 0.77
CA ILE A 236 10.44 -18.48 0.89
C ILE A 236 9.79 -18.82 -0.44
N ARG A 237 9.33 -20.06 -0.60
CA ARG A 237 8.45 -20.46 -1.70
C ARG A 237 7.00 -20.47 -1.23
N ILE A 238 6.10 -19.95 -2.05
CA ILE A 238 4.66 -20.00 -1.79
C ILE A 238 4.06 -21.08 -2.69
N THR A 239 3.45 -22.11 -2.07
CA THR A 239 2.80 -23.18 -2.83
C THR A 239 1.46 -22.70 -3.40
N GLN A 240 1.01 -23.38 -4.48
CA GLN A 240 -0.32 -23.10 -5.04
C GLN A 240 -1.43 -23.37 -4.02
N GLU A 241 -1.27 -24.43 -3.22
CA GLU A 241 -2.22 -24.78 -2.15
C GLU A 241 -2.30 -23.69 -1.06
N ALA A 242 -1.21 -22.99 -0.78
CA ALA A 242 -1.21 -21.86 0.17
C ALA A 242 -2.01 -20.68 -0.38
N ILE A 243 -1.88 -20.35 -1.68
CA ILE A 243 -2.66 -19.30 -2.34
C ILE A 243 -4.15 -19.60 -2.28
N GLU A 244 -4.54 -20.81 -2.67
CA GLU A 244 -5.94 -21.23 -2.61
C GLU A 244 -6.49 -21.25 -1.18
N ALA A 245 -5.68 -21.72 -0.23
CA ALA A 245 -6.04 -21.70 1.18
C ALA A 245 -6.21 -20.26 1.73
N ALA A 246 -5.34 -19.33 1.33
CA ALA A 246 -5.44 -17.93 1.75
C ALA A 246 -6.76 -17.30 1.25
N VAL A 247 -7.15 -17.56 0.00
CA VAL A 247 -8.43 -17.09 -0.55
C VAL A 247 -9.62 -17.76 0.13
N ASP A 248 -9.60 -19.10 0.28
CA ASP A 248 -10.72 -19.87 0.86
C ASP A 248 -10.92 -19.52 2.35
N PHE A 249 -9.84 -19.47 3.11
CA PHE A 249 -9.93 -19.20 4.54
C PHE A 249 -10.24 -17.73 4.84
N SER A 250 -9.67 -16.79 4.09
CA SER A 250 -10.02 -15.39 4.24
C SER A 250 -11.48 -15.11 3.92
N THR A 251 -12.02 -15.74 2.87
CA THR A 251 -13.44 -15.59 2.49
C THR A 251 -14.36 -16.15 3.56
N ARG A 252 -13.98 -17.27 4.18
CA ARG A 252 -14.82 -18.00 5.11
C ARG A 252 -14.75 -17.50 6.55
N TYR A 253 -13.57 -17.08 7.00
CA TYR A 253 -13.31 -16.79 8.41
C TYR A 253 -12.99 -15.32 8.70
N LEU A 254 -12.63 -14.52 7.66
CA LEU A 254 -12.38 -13.09 7.80
C LEU A 254 -13.46 -12.31 7.04
N THR A 255 -14.51 -11.94 7.79
CA THR A 255 -15.71 -11.28 7.21
C THR A 255 -15.66 -9.76 7.28
N ASP A 256 -14.70 -9.20 8.00
CA ASP A 256 -14.52 -7.78 8.26
C ASP A 256 -13.80 -7.02 7.13
N ARG A 257 -13.22 -7.76 6.18
CA ARG A 257 -12.46 -7.22 5.04
C ARG A 257 -12.84 -7.89 3.73
N PHE A 258 -12.39 -7.33 2.61
CA PHE A 258 -12.70 -7.78 1.26
C PHE A 258 -11.48 -8.36 0.55
N LEU A 259 -11.72 -9.24 -0.44
CA LEU A 259 -10.69 -9.71 -1.36
C LEU A 259 -10.28 -8.58 -2.32
N PRO A 260 -9.02 -8.54 -2.77
CA PRO A 260 -7.93 -9.49 -2.49
C PRO A 260 -7.15 -9.18 -1.19
N ASP A 261 -7.35 -8.02 -0.57
CA ASP A 261 -6.55 -7.49 0.54
C ASP A 261 -6.41 -8.49 1.70
N LYS A 262 -7.54 -9.03 2.20
CA LYS A 262 -7.53 -10.02 3.29
C LYS A 262 -6.76 -11.31 2.98
N ALA A 263 -6.69 -11.72 1.72
CA ALA A 263 -5.97 -12.91 1.32
C ALA A 263 -4.46 -12.61 1.10
N ILE A 264 -4.13 -11.40 0.65
CA ILE A 264 -2.75 -10.91 0.57
C ILE A 264 -2.17 -10.81 1.98
N ASP A 265 -2.90 -10.20 2.92
CA ASP A 265 -2.50 -10.12 4.34
C ASP A 265 -2.20 -11.51 4.93
N LEU A 266 -3.06 -12.51 4.66
CA LEU A 266 -2.81 -13.88 5.15
C LEU A 266 -1.57 -14.53 4.53
N LEU A 267 -1.29 -14.27 3.26
CA LEU A 267 -0.07 -14.80 2.63
C LEU A 267 1.18 -14.12 3.21
N ASP A 268 1.13 -12.81 3.40
CA ASP A 268 2.24 -12.04 3.96
C ASP A 268 2.54 -12.45 5.42
N GLU A 269 1.49 -12.53 6.24
CA GLU A 269 1.57 -12.98 7.64
C GLU A 269 2.05 -14.43 7.73
N GLY A 270 1.50 -15.33 6.89
CA GLY A 270 1.92 -16.72 6.82
C GLY A 270 3.38 -16.86 6.39
N ALA A 271 3.80 -16.06 5.43
CA ALA A 271 5.19 -16.02 4.97
C ALA A 271 6.14 -15.56 6.08
N ALA A 272 5.76 -14.51 6.80
CA ALA A 272 6.52 -14.01 7.95
C ALA A 272 6.56 -15.04 9.10
N HIS A 273 5.43 -15.68 9.40
CA HIS A 273 5.35 -16.74 10.41
C HIS A 273 6.27 -17.92 10.09
N VAL A 274 6.25 -18.41 8.86
CA VAL A 274 7.11 -19.51 8.39
C VAL A 274 8.59 -19.10 8.41
N TRP A 275 8.89 -17.86 8.04
CA TRP A 275 10.26 -17.33 8.08
C TRP A 275 10.78 -17.18 9.51
N LEU A 276 9.96 -16.72 10.45
CA LEU A 276 10.31 -16.59 11.88
C LEU A 276 10.30 -17.96 12.58
N GLY A 277 9.32 -18.79 12.25
CA GLY A 277 9.08 -20.10 12.86
C GLY A 277 9.92 -21.25 12.25
N GLY A 278 10.77 -20.94 11.27
CA GLY A 278 11.79 -21.88 10.77
C GLY A 278 12.56 -22.40 11.98
N SER A 279 12.03 -23.47 12.58
CA SER A 279 12.30 -24.00 13.88
C SER A 279 13.80 -24.25 14.05
N GLU A 280 14.37 -23.54 15.03
CA GLU A 280 15.56 -24.04 15.68
C GLU A 280 15.21 -25.45 16.16
N PRO A 281 16.01 -26.47 15.84
CA PRO A 281 15.81 -27.77 16.46
C PRO A 281 15.74 -27.56 17.98
N PRO A 282 14.77 -28.15 18.69
CA PRO A 282 14.61 -27.93 20.13
C PRO A 282 15.93 -28.16 20.91
N GLU A 283 16.78 -29.06 20.43
CA GLU A 283 18.12 -29.32 20.97
C GLU A 283 19.07 -28.11 20.86
N ASP A 284 19.01 -27.36 19.76
CA ASP A 284 19.87 -26.19 19.56
C ASP A 284 19.38 -24.98 20.40
N THR A 285 18.09 -24.85 20.60
CA THR A 285 17.50 -23.82 21.47
C THR A 285 17.85 -24.06 22.93
N GLU A 286 17.72 -25.32 23.41
CA GLU A 286 18.11 -25.69 24.76
C GLU A 286 19.64 -25.51 24.99
N ARG A 287 20.45 -25.88 23.99
CA ARG A 287 21.91 -25.71 24.07
C ARG A 287 22.29 -24.24 24.14
N ARG A 288 21.62 -23.39 23.37
CA ARG A 288 21.84 -21.94 23.41
C ARG A 288 21.48 -21.36 24.78
N GLN A 289 20.30 -21.70 25.32
CA GLN A 289 19.89 -21.26 26.66
C GLN A 289 20.85 -21.70 27.75
N ARG A 290 21.34 -22.94 27.69
CA ARG A 290 22.37 -23.46 28.63
C ARG A 290 23.67 -22.66 28.55
N LEU A 291 24.14 -22.37 27.34
CA LEU A 291 25.38 -21.58 27.14
C LEU A 291 25.20 -20.13 27.61
N GLU A 292 24.02 -19.51 27.40
CA GLU A 292 23.69 -18.17 27.88
C GLU A 292 23.68 -18.13 29.42
N GLN A 293 23.04 -19.10 30.08
CA GLN A 293 23.06 -19.22 31.55
C GLN A 293 24.46 -19.44 32.14
N GLN A 294 25.25 -20.30 31.50
CA GLN A 294 26.66 -20.55 31.93
C GLN A 294 27.53 -19.32 31.74
N LEU A 295 27.28 -18.54 30.66
CA LEU A 295 27.98 -17.27 30.42
C LEU A 295 27.63 -16.23 31.49
N GLU A 296 26.36 -16.09 31.86
CA GLU A 296 25.94 -15.19 32.95
C GLU A 296 26.57 -15.60 34.29
N GLN A 297 26.59 -16.87 34.60
CA GLN A 297 27.20 -17.39 35.83
C GLN A 297 28.74 -17.18 35.85
N ALA A 298 29.41 -17.38 34.71
CA ALA A 298 30.85 -17.14 34.60
C ALA A 298 31.23 -15.67 34.75
N VAL A 299 30.39 -14.77 34.22
CA VAL A 299 30.53 -13.31 34.38
C VAL A 299 30.29 -12.91 35.84
N ALA A 300 29.24 -13.43 36.49
CA ALA A 300 28.92 -13.14 37.88
C ALA A 300 30.04 -13.61 38.84
N ASN A 301 30.70 -14.70 38.51
CA ASN A 301 31.81 -15.26 39.28
C ASN A 301 33.19 -14.67 38.89
N ALA A 302 33.25 -13.62 38.06
CA ALA A 302 34.48 -12.98 37.57
C ALA A 302 35.45 -13.93 36.85
N GLN A 303 34.96 -15.03 36.29
CA GLN A 303 35.73 -16.03 35.53
C GLN A 303 35.84 -15.61 34.06
N TYR A 304 36.58 -14.56 33.78
CA TYR A 304 36.64 -13.94 32.45
C TYR A 304 37.17 -14.81 31.32
N GLU A 305 38.11 -15.71 31.59
CA GLU A 305 38.60 -16.65 30.59
C GLU A 305 37.55 -17.69 30.18
N GLN A 306 36.77 -18.14 31.14
CA GLN A 306 35.69 -19.09 30.93
C GLN A 306 34.52 -18.44 30.20
N ALA A 307 34.20 -17.21 30.58
CA ALA A 307 33.18 -16.36 29.91
C ALA A 307 33.57 -16.09 28.44
N ALA A 308 34.84 -15.85 28.15
CA ALA A 308 35.34 -15.67 26.79
C ALA A 308 35.13 -16.91 25.91
N LYS A 309 35.45 -18.09 26.44
CA LYS A 309 35.27 -19.39 25.73
C LYS A 309 33.80 -19.67 25.44
N LEU A 310 32.93 -19.48 26.45
CA LEU A 310 31.47 -19.67 26.31
C LEU A 310 30.86 -18.69 25.31
N ARG A 311 31.32 -17.45 25.28
CA ARG A 311 30.91 -16.46 24.30
C ARG A 311 31.31 -16.85 22.88
N ASP A 312 32.50 -17.39 22.69
CA ASP A 312 33.00 -17.83 21.38
C ASP A 312 32.27 -19.09 20.91
N GLU A 313 31.92 -20.01 21.83
CA GLU A 313 31.03 -21.14 21.53
C GLU A 313 29.64 -20.69 21.12
N LEU A 314 29.04 -19.76 21.84
CA LEU A 314 27.75 -19.19 21.53
C LEU A 314 27.74 -18.51 20.14
N ARG A 315 28.79 -17.72 19.85
CA ARG A 315 28.99 -17.11 18.53
C ARG A 315 29.15 -18.15 17.41
N SER A 316 29.87 -19.24 17.67
CA SER A 316 30.07 -20.32 16.70
C SER A 316 28.76 -21.07 16.42
N LEU A 317 27.94 -21.28 17.45
CA LEU A 317 26.64 -21.93 17.37
C LEU A 317 25.67 -21.04 16.55
N VAL A 318 25.59 -19.75 16.87
CA VAL A 318 24.77 -18.77 16.11
C VAL A 318 25.24 -18.68 14.64
N ARG A 319 26.54 -18.66 14.37
CA ARG A 319 27.07 -18.68 13.00
C ARG A 319 26.72 -19.97 12.24
N ARG A 320 26.77 -21.11 12.89
CA ARG A 320 26.38 -22.41 12.31
C ARG A 320 24.87 -22.42 12.02
N GLN A 321 24.06 -21.93 12.93
CA GLN A 321 22.62 -21.79 12.74
C GLN A 321 22.29 -20.86 11.56
N LEU A 322 22.93 -19.69 11.47
CA LEU A 322 22.78 -18.78 10.34
C LEU A 322 23.26 -19.39 9.01
N ALA A 323 24.35 -20.17 9.03
CA ALA A 323 24.84 -20.86 7.83
C ALA A 323 23.91 -22.02 7.44
N ALA A 324 23.43 -22.80 8.41
CA ALA A 324 22.44 -23.83 8.18
C ALA A 324 21.10 -23.27 7.66
N ARG A 325 20.63 -22.14 8.20
CA ARG A 325 19.46 -21.39 7.66
C ARG A 325 19.70 -20.91 6.23
N ARG A 326 20.94 -20.50 5.88
CA ARG A 326 21.31 -20.12 4.50
C ARG A 326 21.43 -21.32 3.56
N ALA A 327 21.84 -22.47 4.06
CA ALA A 327 22.04 -23.71 3.30
C ALA A 327 20.79 -24.60 3.26
N GLN A 328 19.89 -24.48 4.25
CA GLN A 328 18.67 -25.25 4.31
C GLN A 328 17.58 -24.63 3.44
N ARG A 329 17.28 -25.35 2.38
CA ARG A 329 16.01 -25.47 1.66
C ARG A 329 15.18 -24.18 1.61
N THR A 330 14.81 -23.83 0.44
CA THR A 330 13.63 -23.01 0.18
C THR A 330 12.47 -23.46 1.10
N VAL A 331 12.35 -22.80 2.24
CA VAL A 331 11.24 -22.99 3.15
C VAL A 331 9.98 -22.64 2.35
N SER A 332 8.99 -23.51 2.37
CA SER A 332 7.78 -23.32 1.56
C SER A 332 6.58 -23.08 2.46
N LEU A 333 5.83 -22.04 2.16
CA LEU A 333 4.54 -21.75 2.75
C LEU A 333 3.50 -22.74 2.21
N THR A 334 2.82 -23.45 3.11
CA THR A 334 1.86 -24.50 2.78
C THR A 334 0.45 -24.12 3.26
N ARG A 335 -0.55 -24.90 2.83
CA ARG A 335 -1.92 -24.80 3.34
C ARG A 335 -2.00 -24.88 4.89
N GLN A 336 -1.11 -25.68 5.50
CA GLN A 336 -1.12 -25.89 6.96
C GLN A 336 -0.66 -24.64 7.70
N ASP A 337 0.32 -23.94 7.16
CA ASP A 337 0.85 -22.70 7.74
C ASP A 337 -0.22 -21.60 7.70
N ILE A 338 -0.93 -21.47 6.58
CA ILE A 338 -2.07 -20.54 6.47
C ILE A 338 -3.18 -20.89 7.47
N ALA A 339 -3.50 -22.20 7.66
CA ALA A 339 -4.47 -22.63 8.64
C ALA A 339 -4.04 -22.30 10.09
N ALA A 340 -2.73 -22.38 10.40
CA ALA A 340 -2.21 -22.01 11.70
C ALA A 340 -2.39 -20.50 11.97
N VAL A 341 -2.05 -19.65 11.02
CA VAL A 341 -2.23 -18.18 11.11
C VAL A 341 -3.71 -17.82 11.29
N VAL A 342 -4.60 -18.42 10.50
CA VAL A 342 -6.06 -18.18 10.66
C VAL A 342 -6.56 -18.64 12.03
N SER A 343 -6.05 -19.77 12.54
CA SER A 343 -6.39 -20.28 13.86
C SER A 343 -5.96 -19.33 14.97
N GLU A 344 -4.76 -18.77 14.87
CA GLU A 344 -4.23 -17.80 15.82
C GLU A 344 -5.06 -16.51 15.82
N ARG A 345 -5.41 -16.03 14.63
CA ARG A 345 -6.16 -14.78 14.45
C ARG A 345 -7.65 -14.90 14.87
N THR A 346 -8.27 -16.04 14.61
CA THR A 346 -9.71 -16.24 14.84
C THR A 346 -10.04 -17.03 16.10
N GLY A 347 -9.05 -17.69 16.71
CA GLY A 347 -9.26 -18.64 17.82
C GLY A 347 -9.90 -19.97 17.41
N ILE A 348 -10.09 -20.22 16.10
CA ILE A 348 -10.70 -21.47 15.60
C ILE A 348 -9.62 -22.55 15.52
N PRO A 349 -9.79 -23.73 16.15
CA PRO A 349 -8.77 -24.79 16.14
C PRO A 349 -8.42 -25.25 14.73
N VAL A 350 -7.12 -25.41 14.44
CA VAL A 350 -6.58 -25.84 13.13
C VAL A 350 -7.22 -27.13 12.61
N GLY A 351 -7.57 -28.08 13.51
CA GLY A 351 -8.27 -29.30 13.15
C GLY A 351 -9.61 -29.06 12.46
N ARG A 352 -10.35 -28.01 12.85
CA ARG A 352 -11.62 -27.63 12.22
C ARG A 352 -11.42 -26.94 10.88
N LEU A 353 -10.30 -26.24 10.68
CA LEU A 353 -9.97 -25.56 9.43
C LEU A 353 -9.55 -26.55 8.32
N ARG A 354 -9.05 -27.73 8.70
CA ARG A 354 -8.62 -28.79 7.77
C ARG A 354 -9.75 -29.66 7.23
N GLN A 355 -10.89 -29.75 7.94
CA GLN A 355 -12.01 -30.57 7.52
C GLN A 355 -12.74 -29.94 6.35
N SER A 356 -12.96 -30.71 5.27
CA SER A 356 -13.84 -30.32 4.19
C SER A 356 -15.29 -30.24 4.66
N ASP A 357 -16.11 -29.42 4.00
CA ASP A 357 -17.55 -29.31 4.36
C ASP A 357 -18.27 -30.65 4.27
N ARG A 358 -17.82 -31.51 3.36
CA ARG A 358 -18.36 -32.86 3.20
C ARG A 358 -18.05 -33.74 4.42
N GLU A 359 -16.83 -33.68 4.94
CA GLU A 359 -16.44 -34.42 6.16
C GLU A 359 -17.16 -33.88 7.38
N ARG A 360 -17.37 -32.56 7.48
CA ARG A 360 -18.17 -31.96 8.55
C ARG A 360 -19.62 -32.40 8.52
N LEU A 361 -20.25 -32.44 7.36
CA LEU A 361 -21.61 -32.90 7.19
C LEU A 361 -21.74 -34.40 7.51
N LEU A 362 -20.73 -35.20 7.20
CA LEU A 362 -20.71 -36.62 7.56
C LEU A 362 -20.49 -36.87 9.06
N SER A 363 -19.77 -35.97 9.75
CA SER A 363 -19.52 -36.07 11.21
C SER A 363 -20.67 -35.56 12.07
N LEU A 364 -21.69 -34.94 11.46
CA LEU A 364 -22.93 -34.51 12.15
C LEU A 364 -24.04 -35.56 12.17
N ARG A 365 -23.79 -36.73 11.59
CA ARG A 365 -24.63 -37.93 11.71
C ARG A 365 -24.07 -38.84 12.79
#